data_d3b3f35548be6c84c0b7c69d7aa23222
#
_entry.id   d3b3f35548be6c84c0b7c69d7aa23222
#
_cell.length_a   1.000
_cell.length_b   1.000
_cell.length_c   1.000
_cell.angle_alpha   90.00
_cell.angle_beta   90.00
_cell.angle_gamma   90.00
#
_symmetry.space_group_name_H-M   'P 1'
#
loop_
_entity.id
_entity.type
_entity.pdbx_description
1 polymer ?
#
loop_
_entity_poly.entity_id
_entity_poly.type
_entity_poly.pdbx_seq_one_letter_code
_entity_poly.pdbx_strand_id
1 'polypeptide(L)'
;MDCEKKTFYLDVDNGSVPTWKANHNSTDRIIIFNPAEYDTDGEFLPYETQGNIRSFIALAKEPAKTEDILFVWDGVDTWLDWCTLYMTGMETSRMRPMKTAKQQDWFHRNQPFREVMKEVEAIDCDQIYITHTKPPFRDEPPQPIWNRWDSHLWTVLQTYQRNTQKGMEYFVTVKSSKYKPSLLGKRTSFLSVNRDGQVNWTGFKELKEGDV
;
A
#
# COMPACT_ATOMS: atom_id res chain seq x y z
N MET A 1 14.68 -11.89 3.08
CA MET A 1 14.39 -10.90 4.14
C MET A 1 13.75 -11.69 5.27
N ASP A 2 14.52 -12.00 6.29
CA ASP A 2 13.94 -12.62 7.49
C ASP A 2 13.23 -11.50 8.26
N CYS A 3 11.97 -11.28 7.93
CA CYS A 3 11.13 -10.46 8.79
C CYS A 3 10.81 -11.30 10.00
N GLU A 4 11.51 -11.04 11.11
CA GLU A 4 11.27 -11.76 12.38
C GLU A 4 9.90 -11.44 12.95
N LYS A 5 9.29 -10.32 12.50
CA LYS A 5 7.99 -9.85 12.95
C LYS A 5 6.86 -10.63 12.31
N LYS A 6 5.83 -10.90 13.10
CA LYS A 6 4.55 -11.37 12.58
C LYS A 6 3.94 -10.26 11.70
N THR A 7 3.61 -10.58 10.47
CA THR A 7 3.15 -9.62 9.48
C THR A 7 1.68 -9.81 9.17
N PHE A 8 0.89 -8.75 9.31
CA PHE A 8 -0.49 -8.65 8.84
C PHE A 8 -0.50 -7.89 7.53
N TYR A 9 -0.82 -8.58 6.44
CA TYR A 9 -0.77 -8.04 5.09
C TYR A 9 -2.18 -7.92 4.51
N LEU A 10 -2.68 -6.70 4.41
CA LEU A 10 -3.95 -6.36 3.79
C LEU A 10 -3.73 -6.14 2.30
N ASP A 11 -4.13 -7.13 1.48
CA ASP A 11 -3.94 -7.19 0.02
C ASP A 11 -5.17 -6.67 -0.71
N VAL A 12 -5.33 -5.36 -0.78
CA VAL A 12 -6.48 -4.72 -1.44
C VAL A 12 -6.39 -4.85 -2.96
N ASP A 13 -5.17 -4.82 -3.51
CA ASP A 13 -4.93 -4.97 -4.95
C ASP A 13 -5.03 -6.41 -5.45
N ASN A 14 -5.16 -7.38 -4.55
CA ASN A 14 -5.26 -8.82 -4.86
C ASN A 14 -4.11 -9.36 -5.74
N GLY A 15 -2.91 -8.81 -5.57
CA GLY A 15 -1.75 -9.14 -6.39
C GLY A 15 -0.66 -9.93 -5.70
N SER A 16 -0.63 -9.93 -4.37
CA SER A 16 0.52 -10.39 -3.59
C SER A 16 0.53 -11.91 -3.35
N VAL A 17 -0.62 -12.56 -3.20
CA VAL A 17 -0.72 -13.98 -2.83
C VAL A 17 -0.02 -14.91 -3.83
N PRO A 18 -0.20 -14.78 -5.15
CA PRO A 18 0.50 -15.64 -6.12
C PRO A 18 2.02 -15.45 -6.07
N THR A 19 2.46 -14.19 -5.98
CA THR A 19 3.89 -13.83 -5.90
C THR A 19 4.51 -14.37 -4.62
N TRP A 20 3.79 -14.26 -3.50
CA TRP A 20 4.24 -14.79 -2.22
C TRP A 20 4.40 -16.31 -2.27
N LYS A 21 3.38 -17.03 -2.70
CA LYS A 21 3.42 -18.51 -2.83
C LYS A 21 4.55 -19.01 -3.74
N ALA A 22 4.89 -18.25 -4.77
CA ALA A 22 5.96 -18.62 -5.70
C ALA A 22 7.37 -18.45 -5.09
N ASN A 23 7.54 -17.54 -4.12
CA ASN A 23 8.86 -17.12 -3.64
C ASN A 23 9.17 -17.52 -2.18
N HIS A 24 8.19 -18.02 -1.43
CA HIS A 24 8.35 -18.33 -0.01
C HIS A 24 7.78 -19.70 0.35
N ASN A 25 8.59 -20.48 1.05
CA ASN A 25 8.25 -21.86 1.48
C ASN A 25 7.39 -21.91 2.75
N SER A 26 7.31 -20.82 3.51
CA SER A 26 6.55 -20.73 4.76
C SER A 26 5.83 -19.39 4.85
N THR A 27 4.55 -19.47 5.24
CA THR A 27 3.69 -18.31 5.47
C THR A 27 3.30 -18.16 6.93
N ASP A 28 3.89 -18.95 7.84
CA ASP A 28 3.44 -19.08 9.24
C ASP A 28 3.47 -17.77 10.02
N ARG A 29 4.31 -16.83 9.58
CA ARG A 29 4.42 -15.50 10.20
C ARG A 29 3.69 -14.40 9.43
N ILE A 30 3.12 -14.71 8.27
CA ILE A 30 2.44 -13.72 7.43
C ILE A 30 0.99 -14.13 7.22
N ILE A 31 0.10 -13.26 7.66
CA ILE A 31 -1.34 -13.39 7.49
C ILE A 31 -1.73 -12.45 6.36
N ILE A 32 -2.04 -13.01 5.18
CA ILE A 32 -2.46 -12.25 4.01
C ILE A 32 -3.97 -12.33 3.91
N PHE A 33 -4.62 -11.17 3.74
CA PHE A 33 -6.07 -11.06 3.65
C PHE A 33 -6.47 -10.11 2.52
N ASN A 34 -7.30 -10.58 1.60
CA ASN A 34 -8.00 -9.75 0.64
C ASN A 34 -9.39 -9.43 1.18
N PRO A 35 -9.74 -8.14 1.36
CA PRO A 35 -11.00 -7.74 1.98
C PRO A 35 -12.16 -7.65 0.98
N ALA A 36 -11.91 -7.68 -0.34
CA ALA A 36 -12.90 -7.45 -1.37
C ALA A 36 -14.03 -8.48 -1.29
N GLU A 37 -15.27 -8.01 -1.20
CA GLU A 37 -16.46 -8.83 -1.16
C GLU A 37 -17.33 -8.57 -2.39
N TYR A 38 -17.93 -9.65 -2.90
CA TYR A 38 -18.79 -9.61 -4.08
C TYR A 38 -20.04 -10.43 -3.81
N ASP A 39 -21.16 -10.02 -4.39
CA ASP A 39 -22.38 -10.82 -4.34
C ASP A 39 -22.35 -12.01 -5.30
N THR A 40 -23.45 -12.75 -5.36
CA THR A 40 -23.60 -13.93 -6.22
C THR A 40 -23.55 -13.62 -7.71
N ASP A 41 -23.82 -12.38 -8.09
CA ASP A 41 -23.80 -11.89 -9.46
C ASP A 41 -22.43 -11.27 -9.84
N GLY A 42 -21.49 -11.28 -8.89
CA GLY A 42 -20.15 -10.71 -9.03
C GLY A 42 -20.08 -9.20 -8.87
N GLU A 43 -21.13 -8.58 -8.32
CA GLU A 43 -21.15 -7.14 -8.01
C GLU A 43 -20.40 -6.86 -6.72
N PHE A 44 -19.54 -5.83 -6.72
CA PHE A 44 -18.72 -5.46 -5.57
C PHE A 44 -19.58 -4.86 -4.44
N LEU A 45 -19.34 -5.33 -3.21
CA LEU A 45 -20.05 -4.93 -2.00
C LEU A 45 -19.17 -4.00 -1.12
N PRO A 46 -19.28 -2.67 -1.25
CA PRO A 46 -18.37 -1.74 -0.58
C PRO A 46 -18.51 -1.72 0.94
N TYR A 47 -19.71 -1.90 1.49
CA TYR A 47 -19.93 -1.87 2.94
C TYR A 47 -19.38 -3.13 3.62
N GLU A 48 -19.61 -4.29 3.02
CA GLU A 48 -19.08 -5.58 3.46
C GLU A 48 -17.55 -5.58 3.38
N THR A 49 -17.00 -5.07 2.29
CA THR A 49 -15.55 -4.88 2.11
C THR A 49 -14.97 -3.99 3.20
N GLN A 50 -15.60 -2.86 3.52
CA GLN A 50 -15.16 -2.01 4.63
C GLN A 50 -15.23 -2.74 5.98
N GLY A 51 -16.28 -3.52 6.21
CA GLY A 51 -16.43 -4.37 7.38
C GLY A 51 -15.30 -5.40 7.50
N ASN A 52 -14.93 -6.01 6.39
CA ASN A 52 -13.82 -6.96 6.30
C ASN A 52 -12.47 -6.29 6.61
N ILE A 53 -12.21 -5.09 6.07
CA ILE A 53 -11.01 -4.30 6.39
C ILE A 53 -10.95 -4.03 7.90
N ARG A 54 -12.03 -3.55 8.50
CA ARG A 54 -12.09 -3.25 9.94
C ARG A 54 -11.89 -4.50 10.81
N SER A 55 -12.43 -5.62 10.39
CA SER A 55 -12.24 -6.90 11.08
C SER A 55 -10.78 -7.34 11.04
N PHE A 56 -10.10 -7.14 9.92
CA PHE A 56 -8.68 -7.44 9.81
C PHE A 56 -7.81 -6.49 10.64
N ILE A 57 -8.14 -5.20 10.67
CA ILE A 57 -7.49 -4.22 11.56
C ILE A 57 -7.65 -4.63 13.03
N ALA A 58 -8.85 -5.04 13.43
CA ALA A 58 -9.11 -5.51 14.79
C ALA A 58 -8.29 -6.77 15.13
N LEU A 59 -8.14 -7.69 14.17
CA LEU A 59 -7.30 -8.89 14.32
C LEU A 59 -5.82 -8.54 14.55
N ALA A 60 -5.30 -7.50 13.93
CA ALA A 60 -3.93 -7.05 14.12
C ALA A 60 -3.72 -6.30 15.45
N LYS A 61 -4.73 -5.58 15.94
CA LYS A 61 -4.64 -4.78 17.17
C LYS A 61 -4.34 -5.60 18.42
N GLU A 62 -4.86 -6.80 18.52
CA GLU A 62 -4.66 -7.62 19.73
C GLU A 62 -3.21 -8.09 19.88
N PRO A 63 -2.59 -8.74 18.88
CA PRO A 63 -1.16 -9.09 19.00
C PRO A 63 -0.25 -7.87 19.14
N ALA A 64 -0.58 -6.73 18.52
CA ALA A 64 0.22 -5.51 18.64
C ALA A 64 0.44 -5.01 20.07
N LYS A 65 -0.43 -5.44 21.03
CA LYS A 65 -0.29 -5.07 22.44
C LYS A 65 0.86 -5.81 23.15
N THR A 66 1.29 -6.94 22.63
CA THR A 66 2.23 -7.84 23.31
C THR A 66 3.35 -8.34 22.41
N GLU A 67 3.22 -8.20 21.11
CA GLU A 67 4.16 -8.67 20.10
C GLU A 67 4.61 -7.51 19.21
N ASP A 68 5.86 -7.57 18.76
CA ASP A 68 6.36 -6.67 17.73
C ASP A 68 5.88 -7.15 16.36
N ILE A 69 4.87 -6.50 15.83
CA ILE A 69 4.23 -6.84 14.55
C ILE A 69 4.55 -5.82 13.46
N LEU A 70 4.34 -6.22 12.22
CA LEU A 70 4.33 -5.37 11.04
C LEU A 70 2.94 -5.39 10.39
N PHE A 71 2.35 -4.22 10.18
CA PHE A 71 1.13 -4.09 9.39
C PHE A 71 1.47 -3.54 7.99
N VAL A 72 1.08 -4.25 6.95
CA VAL A 72 1.26 -3.84 5.56
C VAL A 72 -0.11 -3.63 4.92
N TRP A 73 -0.32 -2.46 4.34
CA TRP A 73 -1.48 -2.18 3.51
C TRP A 73 -1.04 -2.01 2.06
N ASP A 74 -1.43 -2.92 1.20
CA ASP A 74 -1.17 -2.87 -0.24
C ASP A 74 -2.44 -2.44 -0.99
N GLY A 75 -2.34 -1.40 -1.82
CA GLY A 75 -3.48 -0.83 -2.55
C GLY A 75 -4.27 0.22 -1.75
N VAL A 76 -3.59 1.15 -1.09
CA VAL A 76 -4.26 2.27 -0.41
C VAL A 76 -5.05 3.15 -1.37
N ASP A 77 -4.54 3.33 -2.57
CA ASP A 77 -5.22 4.04 -3.65
C ASP A 77 -6.44 3.28 -4.17
N THR A 78 -6.37 1.97 -4.25
CA THR A 78 -7.52 1.12 -4.61
C THR A 78 -8.64 1.24 -3.57
N TRP A 79 -8.29 1.28 -2.26
CA TRP A 79 -9.27 1.57 -1.22
C TRP A 79 -9.90 2.96 -1.38
N LEU A 80 -9.11 3.98 -1.71
CA LEU A 80 -9.63 5.32 -1.99
C LEU A 80 -10.59 5.33 -3.20
N ASP A 81 -10.27 4.56 -4.24
CA ASP A 81 -11.13 4.42 -5.41
C ASP A 81 -12.44 3.70 -5.05
N TRP A 82 -12.41 2.65 -4.24
CA TRP A 82 -13.62 2.01 -3.71
C TRP A 82 -14.48 2.96 -2.89
N CYS A 83 -13.85 3.84 -2.09
CA CYS A 83 -14.57 4.88 -1.37
C CYS A 83 -15.34 5.84 -2.29
N THR A 84 -15.01 5.90 -3.58
CA THR A 84 -15.77 6.70 -4.55
C THR A 84 -17.19 6.18 -4.73
N LEU A 85 -17.43 4.89 -4.49
CA LEU A 85 -18.78 4.30 -4.54
C LEU A 85 -19.72 4.90 -3.51
N TYR A 86 -19.22 5.30 -2.33
CA TYR A 86 -20.01 5.98 -1.31
C TYR A 86 -20.49 7.37 -1.75
N MET A 87 -19.78 8.04 -2.67
CA MET A 87 -20.22 9.32 -3.24
C MET A 87 -21.45 9.18 -4.12
N THR A 88 -21.56 8.04 -4.80
CA THR A 88 -22.65 7.80 -5.75
C THR A 88 -23.90 7.23 -5.09
N GLY A 89 -23.83 6.88 -3.78
CA GLY A 89 -24.89 6.17 -3.09
C GLY A 89 -25.19 4.79 -3.70
N MET A 90 -24.22 4.22 -4.40
CA MET A 90 -24.36 2.93 -5.05
C MET A 90 -23.86 1.83 -4.12
N GLU A 91 -24.69 0.83 -3.93
CA GLU A 91 -24.33 -0.42 -3.25
C GLU A 91 -23.58 -1.39 -4.16
N THR A 92 -23.53 -1.13 -5.46
CA THR A 92 -22.96 -2.00 -6.48
C THR A 92 -21.96 -1.27 -7.38
N SER A 93 -21.08 -2.04 -8.04
CA SER A 93 -20.04 -1.58 -8.96
C SER A 93 -20.53 -0.88 -10.24
N ARG A 94 -21.83 -0.73 -10.42
CA ARG A 94 -22.42 0.01 -11.56
C ARG A 94 -22.15 1.49 -11.42
N MET A 95 -20.89 1.89 -11.61
CA MET A 95 -20.52 3.30 -11.67
C MET A 95 -21.30 3.99 -12.79
N ARG A 96 -22.30 4.77 -12.43
CA ARG A 96 -22.80 5.80 -13.37
C ARG A 96 -21.78 6.92 -13.35
N PRO A 97 -21.26 7.36 -14.50
CA PRO A 97 -20.36 8.50 -14.54
C PRO A 97 -21.05 9.69 -13.89
N MET A 98 -20.50 10.19 -12.80
CA MET A 98 -20.95 11.45 -12.20
C MET A 98 -20.67 12.54 -13.20
N LYS A 99 -21.73 13.21 -13.70
CA LYS A 99 -21.59 14.31 -14.67
C LYS A 99 -20.81 15.49 -14.09
N THR A 100 -20.88 15.72 -12.79
CA THR A 100 -20.09 16.73 -12.05
C THR A 100 -20.17 16.42 -10.55
N ALA A 101 -19.06 16.07 -9.91
CA ALA A 101 -18.99 15.94 -8.46
C ALA A 101 -19.01 17.34 -7.82
N LYS A 102 -19.94 17.59 -6.91
CA LYS A 102 -19.95 18.79 -6.07
C LYS A 102 -18.94 18.63 -4.94
N GLN A 103 -18.49 19.74 -4.36
CA GLN A 103 -17.52 19.70 -3.25
C GLN A 103 -18.00 18.83 -2.06
N GLN A 104 -19.29 18.82 -1.76
CA GLN A 104 -19.88 18.00 -0.71
C GLN A 104 -19.82 16.49 -1.00
N ASP A 105 -19.82 16.08 -2.28
CA ASP A 105 -19.78 14.68 -2.65
C ASP A 105 -18.42 14.06 -2.30
N TRP A 106 -17.33 14.85 -2.37
CA TRP A 106 -16.01 14.43 -1.96
C TRP A 106 -15.90 14.13 -0.46
N PHE A 107 -16.77 14.72 0.35
CA PHE A 107 -16.85 14.39 1.76
C PHE A 107 -17.26 12.92 1.97
N HIS A 108 -18.25 12.44 1.23
CA HIS A 108 -18.73 11.05 1.30
C HIS A 108 -17.66 10.03 0.92
N ARG A 109 -16.77 10.36 0.00
CA ARG A 109 -15.60 9.53 -0.31
C ARG A 109 -14.52 9.60 0.77
N ASN A 110 -14.20 10.81 1.19
CA ASN A 110 -13.03 11.04 2.04
C ASN A 110 -13.30 10.63 3.50
N GLN A 111 -14.56 10.63 3.95
CA GLN A 111 -14.88 10.25 5.31
C GLN A 111 -14.59 8.77 5.60
N PRO A 112 -15.17 7.78 4.88
CA PRO A 112 -14.88 6.38 5.13
C PRO A 112 -13.39 6.05 4.94
N PHE A 113 -12.74 6.68 3.96
CA PHE A 113 -11.30 6.55 3.77
C PHE A 113 -10.54 6.95 5.04
N ARG A 114 -10.77 8.17 5.55
CA ARG A 114 -10.05 8.70 6.71
C ARG A 114 -10.35 7.94 7.99
N GLU A 115 -11.58 7.47 8.16
CA GLU A 115 -11.96 6.71 9.34
C GLU A 115 -11.16 5.42 9.43
N VAL A 116 -11.13 4.65 8.34
CA VAL A 116 -10.38 3.39 8.29
C VAL A 116 -8.87 3.65 8.44
N MET A 117 -8.34 4.69 7.79
CA MET A 117 -6.91 5.03 7.93
C MET A 117 -6.53 5.37 9.36
N LYS A 118 -7.37 6.12 10.09
CA LYS A 118 -7.15 6.40 11.52
C LYS A 118 -7.19 5.14 12.39
N GLU A 119 -8.03 4.17 12.03
CA GLU A 119 -8.08 2.89 12.72
C GLU A 119 -6.78 2.09 12.55
N VAL A 120 -6.15 2.16 11.38
CA VAL A 120 -4.83 1.55 11.14
C VAL A 120 -3.73 2.33 11.86
N GLU A 121 -3.70 3.66 11.75
CA GLU A 121 -2.74 4.52 12.45
C GLU A 121 -2.75 4.31 13.97
N ALA A 122 -3.88 3.87 14.52
CA ALA A 122 -4.04 3.57 15.94
C ALA A 122 -3.51 2.17 16.35
N ILE A 123 -2.99 1.37 15.44
CA ILE A 123 -2.27 0.13 15.78
C ILE A 123 -0.86 0.51 16.21
N ASP A 124 -0.46 0.08 17.40
CA ASP A 124 0.90 0.36 17.93
C ASP A 124 1.90 -0.64 17.34
N CYS A 125 2.31 -0.41 16.09
CA CYS A 125 3.24 -1.26 15.37
C CYS A 125 3.94 -0.51 14.23
N ASP A 126 4.95 -1.15 13.63
CA ASP A 126 5.48 -0.68 12.35
C ASP A 126 4.44 -0.84 11.23
N GLN A 127 4.33 0.18 10.38
CA GLN A 127 3.32 0.21 9.32
C GLN A 127 3.96 0.55 7.98
N ILE A 128 3.61 -0.23 6.95
CA ILE A 128 3.99 0.01 5.56
C ILE A 128 2.72 0.19 4.73
N TYR A 129 2.69 1.25 3.96
CA TYR A 129 1.61 1.54 3.03
C TYR A 129 2.15 1.56 1.61
N ILE A 130 1.50 0.79 0.73
CA ILE A 130 1.85 0.70 -0.68
C ILE A 130 0.74 1.37 -1.49
N THR A 131 1.13 2.23 -2.42
CA THR A 131 0.21 2.95 -3.29
C THR A 131 0.85 3.18 -4.65
N HIS A 132 0.05 3.20 -5.68
CA HIS A 132 0.48 3.57 -7.01
C HIS A 132 0.57 5.09 -7.16
N THR A 133 1.41 5.54 -8.06
CA THR A 133 1.43 6.94 -8.47
C THR A 133 0.53 7.13 -9.68
N LYS A 134 -0.17 8.26 -9.76
CA LYS A 134 -0.88 8.61 -10.99
C LYS A 134 0.11 8.73 -12.14
N PRO A 135 -0.24 8.24 -13.33
CA PRO A 135 0.55 8.54 -14.53
C PRO A 135 0.74 10.05 -14.63
N PRO A 136 1.95 10.50 -15.02
CA PRO A 136 2.18 11.92 -15.21
C PRO A 136 1.24 12.44 -16.29
N PHE A 137 0.56 13.55 -16.01
CA PHE A 137 -0.20 14.26 -17.02
C PHE A 137 0.75 15.23 -17.73
N ARG A 138 1.07 14.94 -19.01
CA ARG A 138 2.08 15.65 -19.81
C ARG A 138 3.48 15.54 -19.16
N ASP A 139 4.12 16.68 -18.89
CA ASP A 139 5.49 16.79 -18.34
C ASP A 139 5.53 16.90 -16.81
N GLU A 140 4.40 16.68 -16.13
CA GLU A 140 4.34 16.72 -14.67
C GLU A 140 4.97 15.46 -14.06
N PRO A 141 5.67 15.57 -12.93
CA PRO A 141 6.18 14.40 -12.23
C PRO A 141 5.02 13.52 -11.72
N PRO A 142 5.22 12.20 -11.57
CA PRO A 142 4.23 11.32 -10.98
C PRO A 142 3.79 11.85 -9.61
N GLN A 143 2.48 11.98 -9.42
CA GLN A 143 1.89 12.49 -8.19
C GLN A 143 1.28 11.33 -7.39
N PRO A 144 1.36 11.34 -6.06
CA PRO A 144 0.59 10.44 -5.24
C PRO A 144 -0.90 10.68 -5.49
N ILE A 145 -1.69 9.62 -5.46
CA ILE A 145 -3.14 9.71 -5.75
C ILE A 145 -3.85 10.63 -4.77
N TRP A 146 -3.29 10.77 -3.55
CA TRP A 146 -3.80 11.70 -2.54
C TRP A 146 -2.69 12.59 -1.98
N ASN A 147 -2.71 13.89 -2.34
CA ASN A 147 -1.66 14.86 -2.02
C ASN A 147 -1.44 15.17 -0.52
N ARG A 148 -2.34 14.73 0.37
CA ARG A 148 -2.22 14.97 1.82
C ARG A 148 -1.73 13.75 2.60
N TRP A 149 -1.56 12.64 1.93
CA TRP A 149 -1.10 11.40 2.55
C TRP A 149 0.29 11.53 3.17
N ASP A 150 1.20 12.20 2.48
CA ASP A 150 2.59 12.35 2.88
C ASP A 150 2.75 13.02 4.25
N SER A 151 1.75 13.84 4.67
CA SER A 151 1.81 14.53 5.96
C SER A 151 1.66 13.61 7.17
N HIS A 152 1.14 12.41 7.00
CA HIS A 152 0.93 11.42 8.05
C HIS A 152 2.11 10.44 8.17
N LEU A 153 2.89 10.27 7.11
CA LEU A 153 3.97 9.30 7.07
C LEU A 153 5.30 9.82 7.63
N TRP A 154 6.06 8.93 8.27
CA TRP A 154 7.40 9.23 8.74
C TRP A 154 8.42 9.27 7.60
N THR A 155 8.28 8.37 6.64
CA THR A 155 9.16 8.29 5.47
C THR A 155 8.34 7.91 4.25
N VAL A 156 8.58 8.62 3.15
CA VAL A 156 7.98 8.33 1.85
C VAL A 156 9.06 7.88 0.89
N LEU A 157 8.89 6.70 0.35
CA LEU A 157 9.77 6.09 -0.63
C LEU A 157 9.07 6.01 -1.99
N GLN A 158 9.76 6.38 -3.05
CA GLN A 158 9.28 6.16 -4.41
C GLN A 158 10.14 5.09 -5.07
N THR A 159 9.48 4.01 -5.52
CA THR A 159 10.14 2.94 -6.28
C THR A 159 10.01 3.18 -7.78
N TYR A 160 10.99 2.72 -8.54
CA TYR A 160 10.99 2.71 -9.99
C TYR A 160 11.93 1.63 -10.51
N GLN A 161 11.73 1.25 -11.77
CA GLN A 161 12.55 0.25 -12.43
C GLN A 161 13.30 0.86 -13.61
N ARG A 162 14.44 0.26 -13.95
CA ARG A 162 15.25 0.64 -15.08
C ARG A 162 15.75 -0.61 -15.82
N ASN A 163 15.53 -0.65 -17.12
CA ASN A 163 16.15 -1.65 -17.96
C ASN A 163 17.61 -1.28 -18.23
N THR A 164 18.52 -2.24 -18.01
CA THR A 164 19.94 -2.12 -18.25
C THR A 164 20.40 -3.19 -19.23
N GLN A 165 21.64 -3.06 -19.74
CA GLN A 165 22.22 -4.12 -20.57
C GLN A 165 22.37 -5.45 -19.82
N LYS A 166 22.44 -5.45 -18.50
CA LYS A 166 22.60 -6.64 -17.64
C LYS A 166 21.26 -7.25 -17.19
N GLY A 167 20.15 -6.55 -17.40
CA GLY A 167 18.83 -6.97 -16.94
C GLY A 167 18.03 -5.80 -16.38
N MET A 168 17.15 -6.06 -15.42
CA MET A 168 16.28 -5.07 -14.78
C MET A 168 16.81 -4.72 -13.39
N GLU A 169 16.86 -3.44 -13.08
CA GLU A 169 17.24 -2.92 -11.76
C GLU A 169 16.07 -2.15 -11.15
N TYR A 170 15.85 -2.34 -9.85
CA TYR A 170 14.81 -1.67 -9.09
C TYR A 170 15.47 -0.75 -8.06
N PHE A 171 15.02 0.47 -8.05
CA PHE A 171 15.54 1.54 -7.22
C PHE A 171 14.48 2.09 -6.30
N VAL A 172 14.93 2.67 -5.20
CA VAL A 172 14.12 3.49 -4.32
C VAL A 172 14.76 4.87 -4.17
N THR A 173 13.92 5.90 -4.15
CA THR A 173 14.33 7.27 -3.80
C THR A 173 13.54 7.73 -2.58
N VAL A 174 14.21 8.29 -1.59
CA VAL A 174 13.56 8.88 -0.40
C VAL A 174 12.98 10.24 -0.79
N LYS A 175 11.66 10.36 -0.81
CA LYS A 175 10.94 11.60 -1.14
C LYS A 175 10.73 12.51 0.05
N SER A 176 10.52 11.92 1.23
CA SER A 176 10.52 12.65 2.50
C SER A 176 10.95 11.72 3.62
N SER A 177 11.54 12.26 4.66
CA SER A 177 11.83 11.54 5.89
C SER A 177 11.80 12.51 7.06
N LYS A 178 10.83 12.33 7.95
CA LYS A 178 10.75 13.08 9.21
C LYS A 178 11.72 12.51 10.24
N TYR A 179 11.94 11.20 10.19
CA TYR A 179 12.84 10.51 11.11
C TYR A 179 14.30 10.87 10.84
N LYS A 180 14.73 10.90 9.59
CA LYS A 180 16.12 11.16 9.19
C LYS A 180 16.17 12.07 7.96
N PRO A 181 16.11 13.40 8.15
CA PRO A 181 16.11 14.37 7.04
C PRO A 181 17.31 14.24 6.08
N SER A 182 18.46 13.75 6.57
CA SER A 182 19.65 13.50 5.76
C SER A 182 19.48 12.44 4.68
N LEU A 183 18.39 11.64 4.75
CA LEU A 183 18.05 10.67 3.71
C LEU A 183 17.31 11.29 2.53
N LEU A 184 16.81 12.52 2.63
CA LEU A 184 16.06 13.18 1.57
C LEU A 184 16.85 13.20 0.25
N GLY A 185 16.21 12.72 -0.82
CA GLY A 185 16.80 12.65 -2.16
C GLY A 185 17.76 11.48 -2.36
N LYS A 186 18.13 10.73 -1.32
CA LYS A 186 19.00 9.56 -1.49
C LYS A 186 18.31 8.50 -2.32
N ARG A 187 19.10 7.83 -3.16
CA ARG A 187 18.67 6.80 -4.09
C ARG A 187 19.54 5.58 -3.96
N THR A 188 18.93 4.41 -3.81
CA THR A 188 19.64 3.13 -3.78
C THR A 188 18.96 2.08 -4.65
N SER A 189 19.76 1.14 -5.18
CA SER A 189 19.23 -0.07 -5.82
C SER A 189 18.99 -1.11 -4.72
N PHE A 190 17.80 -1.71 -4.70
CA PHE A 190 17.43 -2.70 -3.69
C PHE A 190 17.21 -4.10 -4.27
N LEU A 191 17.03 -4.19 -5.59
CA LEU A 191 16.75 -5.44 -6.28
C LEU A 191 17.29 -5.35 -7.72
N SER A 192 17.88 -6.42 -8.20
CA SER A 192 18.18 -6.58 -9.63
C SER A 192 17.82 -7.97 -10.12
N VAL A 193 17.38 -8.05 -11.37
CA VAL A 193 17.07 -9.30 -12.06
C VAL A 193 17.91 -9.33 -13.35
N ASN A 194 18.83 -10.29 -13.46
CA ASN A 194 19.65 -10.43 -14.65
C ASN A 194 18.85 -11.02 -15.83
N ARG A 195 19.46 -11.11 -17.02
CA ARG A 195 18.81 -11.65 -18.23
C ARG A 195 18.41 -13.14 -18.10
N ASP A 196 19.09 -13.87 -17.23
CA ASP A 196 18.83 -15.30 -16.98
C ASP A 196 17.74 -15.50 -15.90
N GLY A 197 17.13 -14.40 -15.44
CA GLY A 197 16.07 -14.42 -14.42
C GLY A 197 16.60 -14.57 -12.98
N GLN A 198 17.92 -14.53 -12.76
CA GLN A 198 18.46 -14.57 -11.41
C GLN A 198 18.18 -13.26 -10.69
N VAL A 199 17.65 -13.40 -9.47
CA VAL A 199 17.29 -12.29 -8.61
C VAL A 199 18.39 -12.04 -7.59
N ASN A 200 18.91 -10.81 -7.54
CA ASN A 200 19.83 -10.36 -6.51
C ASN A 200 19.15 -9.28 -5.67
N TRP A 201 18.93 -9.60 -4.40
CA TRP A 201 18.30 -8.72 -3.43
C TRP A 201 19.33 -8.11 -2.49
N THR A 202 19.52 -6.79 -2.56
CA THR A 202 20.43 -6.03 -1.69
C THR A 202 19.70 -5.42 -0.50
N GLY A 203 18.38 -5.26 -0.61
CA GLY A 203 17.54 -4.67 0.43
C GLY A 203 17.81 -3.18 0.64
N PHE A 204 17.30 -2.67 1.76
CA PHE A 204 17.40 -1.25 2.14
C PHE A 204 18.49 -0.98 3.18
N LYS A 205 19.52 -1.83 3.29
CA LYS A 205 20.60 -1.69 4.29
C LYS A 205 21.21 -0.30 4.30
N GLU A 206 21.54 0.22 3.12
CA GLU A 206 22.13 1.55 2.95
C GLU A 206 21.26 2.68 3.49
N LEU A 207 19.92 2.51 3.51
CA LEU A 207 19.00 3.49 4.11
C LEU A 207 18.94 3.38 5.64
N LYS A 208 19.20 2.17 6.21
CA LYS A 208 19.24 1.96 7.65
C LYS A 208 20.52 2.51 8.29
N GLU A 209 21.67 2.22 7.69
CA GLU A 209 22.99 2.51 8.25
C GLU A 209 23.37 3.99 8.09
N GLY A 210 22.72 4.70 7.19
CA GLY A 210 22.93 6.14 7.02
C GLY A 210 24.27 6.54 6.42
N ASP A 211 25.01 5.56 5.88
CA ASP A 211 26.30 5.70 5.22
C ASP A 211 26.12 5.71 3.70
N VAL A 212 25.31 6.65 3.19
CA VAL A 212 25.18 6.88 1.75
C VAL A 212 25.47 8.34 1.46
#